data_2f09c9f3ee92411c91011fd97c63206a
#
_entry.id   2f09c9f3ee92411c91011fd97c63206a
#
_cell.length_a   1.000
_cell.length_b   1.000
_cell.length_c   1.000
_cell.angle_alpha   90.00
_cell.angle_beta   90.00
_cell.angle_gamma   90.00
#
_symmetry.space_group_name_H-M   'P 1'
#
loop_
_entity.id
_entity.type
_entity.pdbx_description
1 polymer ?
#
loop_
_entity_poly.entity_id
_entity_poly.type
_entity_poly.pdbx_seq_one_letter_code
_entity_poly.pdbx_strand_id
1 'polypeptide(L)'
;MKNNFDINDFNDSEVWDLICEGRTKGVFQLESNLGKHWAKEVAPRNIIELAATISLIRPGTLKAKDEKTKKSMTQLYAFRKAGNTDYPVEYLHESLEPILKETYGVLVYQEQSMKIAQQLAGFNLKEADDLRKAIGKKKADLMEEIKKKFVKGTQEQGTVSQKAAEEIFSWIEKSSRYAFNKSHAVAYAINAYWSAYCKTHRLKRFYKTYLNRSDKKPKSEIEIKQLIMDAKSAGIEVYPPRLSRLQTDFELDDNKNLIYFGLRHVKGVGTKECEKIETLEDVSEYSWMDCITKVIHPLKINKRAAIAMISVGAFSGKNNKESRRKMLYEFDSWKQLSAREQSAIVENQKEPSTRSKTLADAVGVLIENTKINSRRMETVINVQNSLKNPFYDLEDHAVSIATQEAKLLGCSLTCSKVDDAQVATDYCEDVAKGLKKKKISLAVVINSIRVVKTRNGKNPGQEMAFLSVEDNSGELESVTIFPETYAEYKNVLLEENTVMLFCEPSKKEKGSVIVNKAMQI
;
A
#
# COMPACT_ATOMS: atom_id res chain seq x y z
N MET A 1 7.92 0.76 -27.85
CA MET A 1 6.69 0.96 -27.07
C MET A 1 5.52 0.62 -27.98
N LYS A 2 4.64 -0.34 -27.60
CA LYS A 2 3.38 -0.54 -28.31
C LYS A 2 2.54 0.73 -28.15
N ASN A 3 2.47 1.55 -29.19
CA ASN A 3 1.78 2.84 -29.16
C ASN A 3 0.24 2.73 -29.34
N ASN A 4 -0.29 1.56 -29.63
CA ASN A 4 -1.73 1.32 -29.77
C ASN A 4 -2.21 0.42 -28.63
N PHE A 5 -2.73 1.07 -27.56
CA PHE A 5 -3.53 0.39 -26.57
C PHE A 5 -4.90 0.10 -27.19
N ASP A 6 -5.17 -1.17 -27.51
CA ASP A 6 -6.53 -1.61 -27.80
C ASP A 6 -7.21 -1.99 -26.50
N ILE A 7 -8.22 -1.25 -26.13
CA ILE A 7 -9.01 -1.45 -24.90
C ILE A 7 -9.73 -2.82 -24.88
N ASN A 8 -9.88 -3.45 -26.02
CA ASN A 8 -10.55 -4.73 -26.19
C ASN A 8 -9.58 -5.90 -26.35
N ASP A 9 -8.27 -5.66 -26.40
CA ASP A 9 -7.27 -6.72 -26.44
C ASP A 9 -6.89 -7.17 -25.02
N PHE A 10 -7.29 -8.37 -24.66
CA PHE A 10 -7.01 -9.01 -23.37
C PHE A 10 -5.97 -10.13 -23.47
N ASN A 11 -5.13 -10.16 -24.52
CA ASN A 11 -4.18 -11.25 -24.79
C ASN A 11 -2.73 -10.91 -24.38
N ASP A 12 -2.49 -9.82 -23.67
CA ASP A 12 -1.15 -9.41 -23.27
C ASP A 12 -0.61 -10.31 -22.14
N SER A 13 0.39 -11.14 -22.46
CA SER A 13 0.98 -12.11 -21.53
C SER A 13 1.67 -11.44 -20.33
N GLU A 14 2.32 -10.28 -20.53
CA GLU A 14 3.02 -9.56 -19.44
C GLU A 14 2.03 -9.06 -18.38
N VAL A 15 0.81 -8.67 -18.82
CA VAL A 15 -0.27 -8.26 -17.90
C VAL A 15 -0.77 -9.45 -17.08
N TRP A 16 -0.95 -10.62 -17.74
CA TRP A 16 -1.35 -11.83 -17.03
C TRP A 16 -0.26 -12.31 -16.07
N ASP A 17 1.02 -12.20 -16.44
CA ASP A 17 2.14 -12.55 -15.57
C ASP A 17 2.16 -11.68 -14.31
N LEU A 18 1.99 -10.36 -14.46
CA LEU A 18 1.88 -9.44 -13.32
C LEU A 18 0.76 -9.84 -12.35
N ILE A 19 -0.43 -10.23 -12.89
CA ILE A 19 -1.56 -10.67 -12.08
C ILE A 19 -1.24 -12.00 -11.38
N CYS A 20 -0.71 -12.99 -12.12
CA CYS A 20 -0.41 -14.32 -11.61
C CYS A 20 0.74 -14.33 -10.58
N GLU A 21 1.68 -13.40 -10.68
CA GLU A 21 2.74 -13.20 -9.69
C GLU A 21 2.25 -12.46 -8.43
N GLY A 22 1.00 -11.98 -8.43
CA GLY A 22 0.41 -11.24 -7.33
C GLY A 22 1.02 -9.85 -7.11
N ARG A 23 1.68 -9.28 -8.11
CA ARG A 23 2.18 -7.89 -8.11
C ARG A 23 1.03 -6.89 -8.31
N THR A 24 -0.06 -7.09 -7.57
CA THR A 24 -1.37 -6.49 -7.82
C THR A 24 -1.70 -5.32 -6.88
N LYS A 25 -0.72 -4.71 -6.19
CA LYS A 25 -0.96 -3.45 -5.47
C LYS A 25 -1.45 -2.38 -6.45
N GLY A 26 -2.57 -1.75 -6.13
CA GLY A 26 -3.23 -0.78 -6.99
C GLY A 26 -3.99 -1.37 -8.18
N VAL A 27 -4.02 -2.69 -8.35
CA VAL A 27 -4.87 -3.37 -9.33
C VAL A 27 -6.26 -3.56 -8.72
N PHE A 28 -7.27 -3.03 -9.40
CA PHE A 28 -8.65 -3.05 -8.94
C PHE A 28 -9.10 -4.44 -8.51
N GLN A 29 -9.72 -4.56 -7.33
CA GLN A 29 -10.18 -5.80 -6.68
C GLN A 29 -9.10 -6.81 -6.27
N LEU A 30 -7.84 -6.67 -6.69
CA LEU A 30 -6.77 -7.63 -6.40
C LEU A 30 -5.67 -7.07 -5.48
N GLU A 31 -5.84 -5.84 -4.98
CA GLU A 31 -4.79 -5.14 -4.20
C GLU A 31 -4.61 -5.65 -2.76
N SER A 32 -5.62 -6.31 -2.18
CA SER A 32 -5.54 -6.86 -0.82
C SER A 32 -4.64 -8.09 -0.75
N ASN A 33 -4.11 -8.43 0.44
CA ASN A 33 -3.32 -9.65 0.65
C ASN A 33 -4.08 -10.90 0.21
N LEU A 34 -5.38 -10.94 0.46
CA LEU A 34 -6.25 -12.01 0.00
C LEU A 34 -6.35 -12.04 -1.54
N GLY A 35 -6.48 -10.88 -2.18
CA GLY A 35 -6.48 -10.72 -3.63
C GLY A 35 -5.18 -11.19 -4.26
N LYS A 36 -4.04 -10.75 -3.73
CA LYS A 36 -2.71 -11.17 -4.16
C LYS A 36 -2.51 -12.68 -4.04
N HIS A 37 -2.90 -13.26 -2.90
CA HIS A 37 -2.79 -14.70 -2.67
C HIS A 37 -3.58 -15.50 -3.70
N TRP A 38 -4.87 -15.20 -3.88
CA TRP A 38 -5.72 -15.95 -4.79
C TRP A 38 -5.43 -15.67 -6.27
N ALA A 39 -4.89 -14.51 -6.62
CA ALA A 39 -4.38 -14.26 -7.97
C ALA A 39 -3.22 -15.20 -8.31
N LYS A 40 -2.33 -15.50 -7.35
CA LYS A 40 -1.26 -16.50 -7.50
C LYS A 40 -1.78 -17.92 -7.58
N GLU A 41 -2.66 -18.31 -6.64
CA GLU A 41 -3.17 -19.68 -6.53
C GLU A 41 -4.05 -20.07 -7.74
N VAL A 42 -4.90 -19.16 -8.21
CA VAL A 42 -5.76 -19.41 -9.38
C VAL A 42 -5.01 -19.20 -10.70
N ALA A 43 -4.06 -18.27 -10.73
CA ALA A 43 -3.28 -17.91 -11.91
C ALA A 43 -4.14 -17.67 -13.18
N PRO A 44 -5.07 -16.69 -13.18
CA PRO A 44 -5.98 -16.46 -14.29
C PRO A 44 -5.22 -15.98 -15.54
N ARG A 45 -5.58 -16.49 -16.72
CA ARG A 45 -4.96 -16.17 -18.01
C ARG A 45 -5.91 -15.54 -19.04
N ASN A 46 -7.15 -15.30 -18.65
CA ASN A 46 -8.17 -14.63 -19.47
C ASN A 46 -9.21 -13.96 -18.57
N ILE A 47 -10.04 -13.10 -19.19
CA ILE A 47 -11.06 -12.31 -18.49
C ILE A 47 -12.09 -13.19 -17.77
N ILE A 48 -12.45 -14.34 -18.32
CA ILE A 48 -13.45 -15.23 -17.72
C ILE A 48 -12.90 -15.86 -16.43
N GLU A 49 -11.67 -16.33 -16.46
CA GLU A 49 -11.00 -16.86 -15.26
C GLU A 49 -10.76 -15.77 -14.20
N LEU A 50 -10.41 -14.55 -14.63
CA LEU A 50 -10.26 -13.41 -13.71
C LEU A 50 -11.61 -13.03 -13.07
N ALA A 51 -12.69 -13.03 -13.83
CA ALA A 51 -14.04 -12.80 -13.32
C ALA A 51 -14.45 -13.87 -12.30
N ALA A 52 -14.15 -15.14 -12.57
CA ALA A 52 -14.37 -16.22 -11.60
C ALA A 52 -13.53 -16.02 -10.34
N THR A 53 -12.25 -15.67 -10.48
CA THR A 53 -11.34 -15.40 -9.37
C THR A 53 -11.90 -14.29 -8.46
N ILE A 54 -12.27 -13.14 -9.01
CA ILE A 54 -12.86 -12.01 -8.27
C ILE A 54 -14.17 -12.43 -7.59
N SER A 55 -14.99 -13.26 -8.24
CA SER A 55 -16.25 -13.78 -7.68
C SER A 55 -16.04 -14.70 -6.49
N LEU A 56 -14.93 -15.44 -6.48
CA LEU A 56 -14.60 -16.45 -5.47
C LEU A 56 -13.79 -15.91 -4.28
N ILE A 57 -13.18 -14.73 -4.39
CA ILE A 57 -12.41 -14.10 -3.29
C ILE A 57 -13.37 -13.34 -2.35
N ARG A 58 -14.28 -14.06 -1.72
CA ARG A 58 -15.25 -13.49 -0.76
C ARG A 58 -15.43 -14.39 0.46
N PRO A 59 -15.75 -13.82 1.63
CA PRO A 59 -15.88 -14.61 2.87
C PRO A 59 -16.80 -15.83 2.74
N GLY A 60 -17.88 -15.72 1.98
CA GLY A 60 -18.85 -16.80 1.78
C GLY A 60 -18.24 -17.99 1.03
N THR A 61 -17.68 -17.77 -0.14
CA THR A 61 -17.06 -18.81 -1.00
C THR A 61 -15.80 -19.41 -0.40
N LEU A 62 -15.03 -18.62 0.36
CA LEU A 62 -13.84 -19.07 1.08
C LEU A 62 -14.19 -19.97 2.28
N LYS A 63 -15.39 -19.80 2.89
CA LYS A 63 -15.86 -20.60 4.02
C LYS A 63 -16.74 -21.79 3.59
N ALA A 64 -17.48 -21.63 2.49
CA ALA A 64 -18.35 -22.68 1.97
C ALA A 64 -17.53 -23.87 1.47
N LYS A 65 -17.68 -25.00 2.14
CA LYS A 65 -16.94 -26.23 1.81
C LYS A 65 -17.82 -27.17 0.98
N ASP A 66 -17.22 -27.75 -0.01
CA ASP A 66 -17.78 -28.90 -0.72
C ASP A 66 -17.91 -30.11 0.22
N GLU A 67 -19.04 -30.79 0.16
CA GLU A 67 -19.35 -31.89 1.09
C GLU A 67 -18.45 -33.10 0.92
N LYS A 68 -18.03 -33.41 -0.31
CA LYS A 68 -17.20 -34.56 -0.66
C LYS A 68 -15.71 -34.27 -0.36
N THR A 69 -15.20 -33.17 -0.86
CA THR A 69 -13.76 -32.86 -0.81
C THR A 69 -13.33 -32.11 0.45
N LYS A 70 -14.27 -31.54 1.19
CA LYS A 70 -14.04 -30.64 2.36
C LYS A 70 -13.22 -29.38 2.03
N LYS A 71 -12.95 -29.12 0.77
CA LYS A 71 -12.27 -27.90 0.28
C LYS A 71 -13.27 -26.77 0.10
N SER A 72 -12.78 -25.52 0.22
CA SER A 72 -13.63 -24.37 -0.11
C SER A 72 -13.90 -24.30 -1.61
N MET A 73 -14.99 -23.64 -2.00
CA MET A 73 -15.32 -23.45 -3.43
C MET A 73 -14.16 -22.81 -4.20
N THR A 74 -13.48 -21.85 -3.57
CA THR A 74 -12.31 -21.17 -4.17
C THR A 74 -11.12 -22.12 -4.34
N GLN A 75 -10.81 -22.94 -3.32
CA GLN A 75 -9.75 -23.95 -3.42
C GLN A 75 -10.07 -25.01 -4.48
N LEU A 76 -11.31 -25.47 -4.51
CA LEU A 76 -11.73 -26.48 -5.48
C LEU A 76 -11.61 -25.96 -6.92
N TYR A 77 -12.01 -24.71 -7.15
CA TYR A 77 -11.83 -24.06 -8.44
C TYR A 77 -10.34 -23.98 -8.84
N ALA A 78 -9.48 -23.51 -7.94
CA ALA A 78 -8.04 -23.39 -8.21
C ALA A 78 -7.39 -24.75 -8.51
N PHE A 79 -7.68 -25.79 -7.72
CA PHE A 79 -7.14 -27.13 -7.94
C PHE A 79 -7.61 -27.75 -9.26
N ARG A 80 -8.88 -27.64 -9.57
CA ARG A 80 -9.46 -28.19 -10.81
C ARG A 80 -8.92 -27.45 -12.04
N LYS A 81 -8.80 -26.13 -11.98
CA LYS A 81 -8.18 -25.32 -13.04
C LYS A 81 -6.72 -25.73 -13.28
N ALA A 82 -5.97 -25.99 -12.22
CA ALA A 82 -4.58 -26.43 -12.28
C ALA A 82 -4.41 -27.88 -12.77
N GLY A 83 -5.51 -28.62 -13.01
CA GLY A 83 -5.44 -30.02 -13.41
C GLY A 83 -5.00 -30.98 -12.30
N ASN A 84 -5.24 -30.62 -11.03
CA ASN A 84 -4.86 -31.44 -9.88
C ASN A 84 -5.64 -32.77 -9.90
N THR A 85 -4.93 -33.89 -9.96
CA THR A 85 -5.50 -35.25 -10.05
C THR A 85 -6.26 -35.70 -8.80
N ASP A 86 -5.94 -35.13 -7.62
CA ASP A 86 -6.67 -35.43 -6.38
C ASP A 86 -8.06 -34.78 -6.34
N TYR A 87 -8.28 -33.77 -7.19
CA TYR A 87 -9.53 -33.00 -7.27
C TYR A 87 -9.99 -32.87 -8.74
N PRO A 88 -10.38 -33.99 -9.41
CA PRO A 88 -10.81 -33.95 -10.80
C PRO A 88 -12.08 -33.13 -10.99
N VAL A 89 -12.30 -32.62 -12.19
CA VAL A 89 -13.55 -31.95 -12.53
C VAL A 89 -14.64 -33.04 -12.59
N GLU A 90 -15.60 -32.95 -11.68
CA GLU A 90 -16.75 -33.83 -11.60
C GLU A 90 -18.05 -33.04 -11.68
N TYR A 91 -19.06 -33.60 -12.31
CA TYR A 91 -20.40 -33.03 -12.37
C TYR A 91 -21.38 -34.00 -11.67
N LEU A 92 -22.37 -33.43 -10.95
CA LEU A 92 -23.43 -34.24 -10.32
C LEU A 92 -24.23 -35.03 -11.36
N HIS A 93 -24.32 -34.50 -12.57
CA HIS A 93 -24.94 -35.13 -13.73
C HIS A 93 -24.29 -34.60 -15.01
N GLU A 94 -24.17 -35.43 -16.06
CA GLU A 94 -23.52 -35.05 -17.32
C GLU A 94 -24.14 -33.82 -18.00
N SER A 95 -25.45 -33.62 -17.85
CA SER A 95 -26.17 -32.47 -18.39
C SER A 95 -25.71 -31.11 -17.79
N LEU A 96 -24.98 -31.12 -16.69
CA LEU A 96 -24.42 -29.90 -16.06
C LEU A 96 -23.09 -29.47 -16.69
N GLU A 97 -22.41 -30.38 -17.41
CA GLU A 97 -21.10 -30.05 -18.00
C GLU A 97 -21.15 -28.82 -18.92
N PRO A 98 -22.08 -28.66 -19.87
CA PRO A 98 -22.09 -27.52 -20.77
C PRO A 98 -22.23 -26.16 -20.06
N ILE A 99 -22.86 -26.18 -18.86
CA ILE A 99 -23.10 -24.96 -18.06
C ILE A 99 -21.94 -24.66 -17.14
N LEU A 100 -21.29 -25.68 -16.58
CA LEU A 100 -20.29 -25.56 -15.53
C LEU A 100 -18.85 -25.74 -16.01
N LYS A 101 -18.64 -26.13 -17.28
CA LYS A 101 -17.31 -26.35 -17.84
C LYS A 101 -16.39 -25.14 -17.73
N GLU A 102 -16.90 -23.93 -17.97
CA GLU A 102 -16.14 -22.69 -17.86
C GLU A 102 -15.67 -22.38 -16.43
N THR A 103 -16.29 -23.00 -15.41
CA THR A 103 -16.00 -22.83 -14.00
C THR A 103 -15.52 -24.13 -13.33
N TYR A 104 -15.02 -25.06 -14.13
CA TYR A 104 -14.43 -26.33 -13.67
C TYR A 104 -15.36 -27.12 -12.73
N GLY A 105 -16.67 -27.15 -13.03
CA GLY A 105 -17.68 -27.85 -12.23
C GLY A 105 -18.06 -27.13 -10.91
N VAL A 106 -17.61 -25.91 -10.68
CA VAL A 106 -17.99 -25.10 -9.52
C VAL A 106 -19.11 -24.13 -9.90
N LEU A 107 -20.16 -24.04 -9.09
CA LEU A 107 -21.23 -23.07 -9.30
C LEU A 107 -20.79 -21.70 -8.75
N VAL A 108 -20.34 -20.82 -9.66
CA VAL A 108 -19.79 -19.49 -9.34
C VAL A 108 -20.83 -18.40 -9.55
N TYR A 109 -21.66 -18.52 -10.60
CA TYR A 109 -22.54 -17.45 -11.05
C TYR A 109 -24.03 -17.78 -10.87
N GLN A 110 -24.81 -16.75 -10.55
CA GLN A 110 -26.28 -16.84 -10.46
C GLN A 110 -26.89 -17.28 -11.77
N GLU A 111 -26.36 -16.83 -12.88
CA GLU A 111 -26.78 -17.18 -14.24
C GLU A 111 -26.60 -18.67 -14.56
N GLN A 112 -25.65 -19.34 -13.89
CA GLN A 112 -25.51 -20.80 -14.04
C GLN A 112 -26.71 -21.54 -13.43
N SER A 113 -27.16 -21.13 -12.23
CA SER A 113 -28.37 -21.72 -11.63
C SER A 113 -29.60 -21.48 -12.47
N MET A 114 -29.73 -20.29 -13.06
CA MET A 114 -30.84 -19.98 -13.98
C MET A 114 -30.81 -20.85 -15.23
N LYS A 115 -29.62 -21.02 -15.86
CA LYS A 115 -29.45 -21.88 -17.02
C LYS A 115 -29.75 -23.35 -16.73
N ILE A 116 -29.34 -23.85 -15.55
CA ILE A 116 -29.65 -25.20 -15.11
C ILE A 116 -31.18 -25.40 -15.04
N ALA A 117 -31.90 -24.44 -14.41
CA ALA A 117 -33.36 -24.52 -14.32
C ALA A 117 -34.04 -24.45 -15.70
N GLN A 118 -33.53 -23.63 -16.61
CA GLN A 118 -34.06 -23.53 -17.98
C GLN A 118 -33.80 -24.80 -18.78
N GLN A 119 -32.59 -25.34 -18.78
CA GLN A 119 -32.21 -26.46 -19.63
C GLN A 119 -32.71 -27.80 -19.11
N LEU A 120 -32.74 -27.99 -17.77
CA LEU A 120 -33.19 -29.26 -17.21
C LEU A 120 -34.69 -29.32 -16.93
N ALA A 121 -35.26 -28.20 -16.45
CA ALA A 121 -36.65 -28.18 -15.99
C ALA A 121 -37.59 -27.36 -16.88
N GLY A 122 -37.10 -26.83 -18.02
CA GLY A 122 -37.91 -26.08 -18.96
C GLY A 122 -38.38 -24.71 -18.43
N PHE A 123 -37.72 -24.12 -17.41
CA PHE A 123 -38.09 -22.82 -16.89
C PHE A 123 -37.95 -21.75 -17.95
N ASN A 124 -38.93 -20.86 -18.02
CA ASN A 124 -38.77 -19.63 -18.78
C ASN A 124 -37.89 -18.63 -18.01
N LEU A 125 -37.53 -17.50 -18.65
CA LEU A 125 -36.65 -16.49 -18.05
C LEU A 125 -37.18 -15.92 -16.73
N LYS A 126 -38.51 -15.72 -16.64
CA LYS A 126 -39.14 -15.18 -15.42
C LYS A 126 -39.05 -16.18 -14.26
N GLU A 127 -39.33 -17.44 -14.53
CA GLU A 127 -39.26 -18.51 -13.53
C GLU A 127 -37.83 -18.77 -13.05
N ALA A 128 -36.86 -18.69 -13.95
CA ALA A 128 -35.44 -18.78 -13.60
C ALA A 128 -34.99 -17.58 -12.75
N ASP A 129 -35.50 -16.38 -13.04
CA ASP A 129 -35.23 -15.17 -12.21
C ASP A 129 -35.92 -15.24 -10.84
N ASP A 130 -37.12 -15.84 -10.77
CA ASP A 130 -37.82 -16.07 -9.50
C ASP A 130 -37.05 -17.07 -8.62
N LEU A 131 -36.42 -18.13 -9.21
CA LEU A 131 -35.46 -19.00 -8.49
C LEU A 131 -34.30 -18.20 -7.92
N ARG A 132 -33.65 -17.37 -8.73
CA ARG A 132 -32.54 -16.50 -8.28
C ARG A 132 -32.93 -15.58 -7.13
N LYS A 133 -34.14 -14.95 -7.22
CA LYS A 133 -34.69 -14.07 -6.18
C LYS A 133 -35.03 -14.83 -4.90
N ALA A 134 -35.58 -16.04 -5.01
CA ALA A 134 -35.94 -16.87 -3.84
C ALA A 134 -34.69 -17.25 -3.05
N ILE A 135 -33.62 -17.69 -3.73
CA ILE A 135 -32.33 -18.00 -3.12
C ILE A 135 -31.76 -16.76 -2.42
N GLY A 136 -31.74 -15.60 -3.10
CA GLY A 136 -31.19 -14.34 -2.57
C GLY A 136 -31.95 -13.82 -1.33
N LYS A 137 -33.30 -13.98 -1.32
CA LYS A 137 -34.17 -13.50 -0.23
C LYS A 137 -34.38 -14.52 0.89
N LYS A 138 -33.87 -15.76 0.76
CA LYS A 138 -34.01 -16.86 1.73
C LYS A 138 -35.47 -17.16 2.10
N LYS A 139 -36.39 -17.09 1.15
CA LYS A 139 -37.82 -17.37 1.37
C LYS A 139 -38.08 -18.87 1.25
N ALA A 140 -38.25 -19.57 2.38
CA ALA A 140 -38.38 -21.01 2.44
C ALA A 140 -39.62 -21.53 1.67
N ASP A 141 -40.76 -20.88 1.86
CA ASP A 141 -42.01 -21.29 1.19
C ASP A 141 -41.92 -21.23 -0.34
N LEU A 142 -41.36 -20.13 -0.85
CA LEU A 142 -41.15 -19.95 -2.29
C LEU A 142 -40.12 -20.95 -2.84
N MET A 143 -39.10 -21.29 -2.08
CA MET A 143 -38.11 -22.30 -2.47
C MET A 143 -38.71 -23.67 -2.61
N GLU A 144 -39.62 -24.06 -1.71
CA GLU A 144 -40.31 -25.37 -1.79
C GLU A 144 -41.24 -25.48 -3.04
N GLU A 145 -41.95 -24.39 -3.35
CA GLU A 145 -42.76 -24.31 -4.57
C GLU A 145 -41.91 -24.45 -5.84
N ILE A 146 -40.80 -23.70 -5.89
CA ILE A 146 -39.86 -23.73 -7.01
C ILE A 146 -39.21 -25.11 -7.14
N LYS A 147 -38.87 -25.75 -6.01
CA LYS A 147 -38.31 -27.11 -6.01
C LYS A 147 -39.30 -28.12 -6.63
N LYS A 148 -40.56 -28.11 -6.20
CA LYS A 148 -41.60 -28.98 -6.77
C LYS A 148 -41.73 -28.74 -8.26
N LYS A 149 -41.76 -27.49 -8.69
CA LYS A 149 -41.83 -27.12 -10.11
C LYS A 149 -40.60 -27.60 -10.89
N PHE A 150 -39.39 -27.44 -10.33
CA PHE A 150 -38.15 -27.89 -10.95
C PHE A 150 -38.15 -29.40 -11.15
N VAL A 151 -38.46 -30.18 -10.12
CA VAL A 151 -38.52 -31.65 -10.20
C VAL A 151 -39.57 -32.10 -11.22
N LYS A 152 -40.78 -31.50 -11.19
CA LYS A 152 -41.83 -31.80 -12.17
C LYS A 152 -41.36 -31.47 -13.59
N GLY A 153 -40.78 -30.30 -13.82
CA GLY A 153 -40.30 -29.87 -15.11
C GLY A 153 -39.20 -30.79 -15.66
N THR A 154 -38.27 -31.31 -14.84
CA THR A 154 -37.27 -32.27 -15.29
C THR A 154 -37.89 -33.60 -15.74
N GLN A 155 -38.98 -34.06 -15.11
CA GLN A 155 -39.69 -35.25 -15.51
C GLN A 155 -40.43 -35.04 -16.86
N GLU A 156 -41.10 -33.89 -17.01
CA GLU A 156 -41.80 -33.51 -18.25
C GLU A 156 -40.83 -33.37 -19.43
N GLN A 157 -39.61 -32.85 -19.20
CA GLN A 157 -38.56 -32.73 -20.21
C GLN A 157 -37.78 -34.03 -20.44
N GLY A 158 -37.91 -35.02 -19.55
CA GLY A 158 -37.17 -36.27 -19.62
C GLY A 158 -35.63 -36.11 -19.49
N THR A 159 -35.18 -35.05 -18.86
CA THR A 159 -33.75 -34.66 -18.81
C THR A 159 -32.95 -35.44 -17.78
N VAL A 160 -33.51 -35.64 -16.59
CA VAL A 160 -32.86 -36.38 -15.48
C VAL A 160 -33.89 -37.14 -14.66
N SER A 161 -33.46 -38.17 -13.92
CA SER A 161 -34.33 -38.89 -12.99
C SER A 161 -34.81 -37.99 -11.85
N GLN A 162 -35.95 -38.33 -11.21
CA GLN A 162 -36.47 -37.56 -10.08
C GLN A 162 -35.43 -37.42 -8.98
N LYS A 163 -34.73 -38.50 -8.62
CA LYS A 163 -33.69 -38.48 -7.58
C LYS A 163 -32.55 -37.53 -7.96
N ALA A 164 -32.07 -37.57 -9.20
CA ALA A 164 -31.03 -36.64 -9.66
C ALA A 164 -31.51 -35.18 -9.66
N ALA A 165 -32.79 -34.92 -10.02
CA ALA A 165 -33.37 -33.58 -9.96
C ALA A 165 -33.40 -33.03 -8.56
N GLU A 166 -33.78 -33.83 -7.56
CA GLU A 166 -33.79 -33.44 -6.15
C GLU A 166 -32.37 -33.16 -5.62
N GLU A 167 -31.40 -33.98 -5.98
CA GLU A 167 -29.97 -33.79 -5.63
C GLU A 167 -29.41 -32.49 -6.25
N ILE A 168 -29.66 -32.27 -7.56
CA ILE A 168 -29.23 -31.06 -8.27
C ILE A 168 -29.87 -29.82 -7.65
N PHE A 169 -31.17 -29.85 -7.35
CA PHE A 169 -31.83 -28.69 -6.75
C PHE A 169 -31.28 -28.37 -5.34
N SER A 170 -31.09 -29.39 -4.50
CA SER A 170 -30.48 -29.23 -3.18
C SER A 170 -29.07 -28.65 -3.28
N TRP A 171 -28.28 -29.07 -4.24
CA TRP A 171 -26.95 -28.54 -4.51
C TRP A 171 -27.00 -27.07 -4.99
N ILE A 172 -27.93 -26.72 -5.90
CA ILE A 172 -28.17 -25.35 -6.34
C ILE A 172 -28.54 -24.48 -5.14
N GLU A 173 -29.47 -24.91 -4.29
CA GLU A 173 -29.91 -24.15 -3.12
C GLU A 173 -28.74 -23.81 -2.18
N LYS A 174 -27.86 -24.77 -1.91
CA LYS A 174 -26.68 -24.59 -1.05
C LYS A 174 -25.62 -23.70 -1.70
N SER A 175 -25.26 -23.98 -2.95
CA SER A 175 -24.17 -23.32 -3.67
C SER A 175 -24.54 -21.90 -4.11
N SER A 176 -25.77 -21.69 -4.56
CA SER A 176 -26.22 -20.38 -5.10
C SER A 176 -26.36 -19.30 -4.05
N ARG A 177 -26.35 -19.62 -2.75
CA ARG A 177 -26.28 -18.62 -1.65
C ARG A 177 -25.04 -17.75 -1.75
N TYR A 178 -24.00 -18.24 -2.40
CA TYR A 178 -22.71 -17.56 -2.56
C TYR A 178 -22.44 -17.17 -4.03
N ALA A 179 -23.36 -17.51 -4.95
CA ALA A 179 -23.21 -17.21 -6.36
C ALA A 179 -23.21 -15.70 -6.64
N PHE A 180 -22.45 -15.31 -7.63
CA PHE A 180 -22.23 -13.91 -8.01
C PHE A 180 -22.89 -13.59 -9.35
N ASN A 181 -23.20 -12.32 -9.59
CA ASN A 181 -23.69 -11.91 -10.91
C ASN A 181 -22.54 -11.91 -11.92
N LYS A 182 -22.68 -12.67 -13.03
CA LYS A 182 -21.62 -12.87 -14.02
C LYS A 182 -21.28 -11.59 -14.76
N SER A 183 -22.25 -10.80 -15.19
CA SER A 183 -22.01 -9.56 -15.94
C SER A 183 -21.25 -8.53 -15.10
N HIS A 184 -21.60 -8.44 -13.82
CA HIS A 184 -20.87 -7.59 -12.88
C HIS A 184 -19.42 -8.08 -12.67
N ALA A 185 -19.23 -9.40 -12.52
CA ALA A 185 -17.90 -9.99 -12.37
C ALA A 185 -17.01 -9.71 -13.59
N VAL A 186 -17.55 -9.86 -14.80
CA VAL A 186 -16.81 -9.58 -16.05
C VAL A 186 -16.45 -8.11 -16.15
N ALA A 187 -17.36 -7.18 -15.83
CA ALA A 187 -17.05 -5.74 -15.83
C ALA A 187 -15.93 -5.39 -14.84
N TYR A 188 -15.93 -6.01 -13.67
CA TYR A 188 -14.87 -5.84 -12.66
C TYR A 188 -13.55 -6.46 -13.12
N ALA A 189 -13.59 -7.62 -13.78
CA ALA A 189 -12.38 -8.26 -14.33
C ALA A 189 -11.74 -7.40 -15.43
N ILE A 190 -12.54 -6.80 -16.30
CA ILE A 190 -12.05 -5.85 -17.32
C ILE A 190 -11.35 -4.66 -16.67
N ASN A 191 -11.97 -4.04 -15.65
CA ASN A 191 -11.34 -2.94 -14.91
C ASN A 191 -10.06 -3.37 -14.19
N ALA A 192 -10.02 -4.58 -13.64
CA ALA A 192 -8.81 -5.13 -13.02
C ALA A 192 -7.70 -5.33 -14.06
N TYR A 193 -8.03 -5.88 -15.23
CA TYR A 193 -7.08 -6.05 -16.33
C TYR A 193 -6.53 -4.72 -16.82
N TRP A 194 -7.38 -3.71 -17.04
CA TRP A 194 -6.93 -2.36 -17.46
C TRP A 194 -6.03 -1.71 -16.41
N SER A 195 -6.34 -1.90 -15.13
CA SER A 195 -5.47 -1.42 -14.04
C SER A 195 -4.10 -2.11 -14.07
N ALA A 196 -4.08 -3.42 -14.28
CA ALA A 196 -2.85 -4.20 -14.42
C ALA A 196 -2.07 -3.82 -15.69
N TYR A 197 -2.76 -3.60 -16.82
CA TYR A 197 -2.16 -3.11 -18.07
C TYR A 197 -1.45 -1.76 -17.87
N CYS A 198 -2.12 -0.82 -17.22
CA CYS A 198 -1.50 0.47 -16.88
C CYS A 198 -0.26 0.30 -16.01
N LYS A 199 -0.31 -0.60 -15.03
CA LYS A 199 0.83 -0.90 -14.16
C LYS A 199 1.97 -1.55 -14.92
N THR A 200 1.70 -2.46 -15.84
CA THR A 200 2.72 -3.15 -16.66
C THR A 200 3.41 -2.18 -17.64
N HIS A 201 2.62 -1.46 -18.44
CA HIS A 201 3.16 -0.70 -19.59
C HIS A 201 3.34 0.79 -19.35
N ARG A 202 2.80 1.35 -18.26
CA ARG A 202 2.88 2.78 -17.89
C ARG A 202 3.27 2.98 -16.44
N LEU A 203 4.19 2.16 -15.95
CA LEU A 203 4.54 1.98 -14.55
C LEU A 203 4.73 3.31 -13.79
N LYS A 204 5.58 4.21 -14.30
CA LYS A 204 5.84 5.52 -13.68
C LYS A 204 4.57 6.37 -13.55
N ARG A 205 3.80 6.45 -14.63
CA ARG A 205 2.54 7.23 -14.67
C ARG A 205 1.47 6.59 -13.81
N PHE A 206 1.44 5.27 -13.71
CA PHE A 206 0.54 4.53 -12.83
C PHE A 206 0.77 4.94 -11.37
N TYR A 207 2.02 4.86 -10.88
CA TYR A 207 2.31 5.24 -9.49
C TYR A 207 2.10 6.73 -9.24
N LYS A 208 2.58 7.63 -10.12
CA LYS A 208 2.31 9.07 -10.00
C LYS A 208 0.81 9.36 -9.86
N THR A 209 0.01 8.79 -10.76
CA THR A 209 -1.45 9.03 -10.78
C THR A 209 -2.13 8.48 -9.54
N TYR A 210 -1.73 7.30 -9.10
CA TYR A 210 -2.35 6.65 -7.96
C TYR A 210 -1.96 7.34 -6.64
N LEU A 211 -0.69 7.71 -6.46
CA LEU A 211 -0.22 8.51 -5.34
C LEU A 211 -0.99 9.83 -5.22
N ASN A 212 -1.20 10.54 -6.33
CA ASN A 212 -1.98 11.78 -6.36
C ASN A 212 -3.48 11.61 -6.05
N ARG A 213 -3.99 10.38 -6.03
CA ARG A 213 -5.39 10.06 -5.70
C ARG A 213 -5.55 9.35 -4.35
N SER A 214 -4.44 9.07 -3.69
CA SER A 214 -4.42 8.33 -2.43
C SER A 214 -5.08 9.08 -1.26
N ASP A 215 -5.11 10.41 -1.31
CA ASP A 215 -5.77 11.29 -0.34
C ASP A 215 -7.28 11.03 -0.21
N LYS A 216 -7.90 10.47 -1.24
CA LYS A 216 -9.33 10.11 -1.27
C LYS A 216 -9.65 8.76 -0.62
N LYS A 217 -8.61 8.00 -0.25
CA LYS A 217 -8.80 6.68 0.37
C LYS A 217 -8.87 6.78 1.91
N PRO A 218 -9.65 5.92 2.56
CA PRO A 218 -9.56 5.75 4.00
C PRO A 218 -8.12 5.35 4.38
N LYS A 219 -7.56 5.97 5.43
CA LYS A 219 -6.18 5.72 5.87
C LYS A 219 -5.15 6.01 4.77
N SER A 220 -5.23 7.17 4.17
CA SER A 220 -4.37 7.62 3.07
C SER A 220 -2.87 7.49 3.36
N GLU A 221 -2.44 7.70 4.60
CA GLU A 221 -1.03 7.55 5.02
C GLU A 221 -0.52 6.11 4.82
N ILE A 222 -1.33 5.11 5.19
CA ILE A 222 -0.99 3.68 5.00
C ILE A 222 -0.95 3.35 3.50
N GLU A 223 -1.91 3.87 2.74
CA GLU A 223 -1.99 3.65 1.31
C GLU A 223 -0.78 4.24 0.57
N ILE A 224 -0.37 5.47 0.92
CA ILE A 224 0.83 6.12 0.38
C ILE A 224 2.07 5.28 0.68
N LYS A 225 2.26 4.87 1.95
CA LYS A 225 3.38 4.01 2.35
C LYS A 225 3.44 2.73 1.49
N GLN A 226 2.33 2.00 1.40
CA GLN A 226 2.27 0.76 0.62
C GLN A 226 2.53 0.96 -0.88
N LEU A 227 2.04 2.07 -1.46
CA LEU A 227 2.29 2.40 -2.86
C LEU A 227 3.76 2.75 -3.11
N ILE A 228 4.39 3.48 -2.19
CA ILE A 228 5.80 3.85 -2.28
C ILE A 228 6.67 2.60 -2.18
N MET A 229 6.38 1.68 -1.27
CA MET A 229 7.12 0.42 -1.14
C MET A 229 6.97 -0.46 -2.39
N ASP A 230 5.76 -0.58 -2.91
CA ASP A 230 5.48 -1.31 -4.15
C ASP A 230 6.18 -0.66 -5.37
N ALA A 231 6.23 0.68 -5.44
CA ALA A 231 6.97 1.43 -6.46
C ALA A 231 8.47 1.16 -6.37
N LYS A 232 9.04 1.19 -5.16
CA LYS A 232 10.46 0.91 -4.90
C LYS A 232 10.82 -0.52 -5.33
N SER A 233 10.00 -1.53 -4.98
CA SER A 233 10.19 -2.90 -5.43
C SER A 233 10.10 -3.08 -6.96
N ALA A 234 9.42 -2.17 -7.64
CA ALA A 234 9.32 -2.12 -9.10
C ALA A 234 10.42 -1.24 -9.76
N GLY A 235 11.44 -0.80 -9.01
CA GLY A 235 12.56 -0.01 -9.50
C GLY A 235 12.25 1.48 -9.71
N ILE A 236 11.23 2.01 -9.03
CA ILE A 236 10.91 3.45 -9.03
C ILE A 236 11.22 4.01 -7.65
N GLU A 237 12.13 4.96 -7.60
CA GLU A 237 12.46 5.68 -6.37
C GLU A 237 11.43 6.79 -6.11
N VAL A 238 11.15 7.05 -4.83
CA VAL A 238 10.36 8.19 -4.41
C VAL A 238 11.19 9.05 -3.48
N TYR A 239 11.39 10.30 -3.84
CA TYR A 239 12.16 11.26 -3.05
C TYR A 239 11.25 12.24 -2.32
N PRO A 240 11.68 12.73 -1.14
CA PRO A 240 10.98 13.81 -0.47
C PRO A 240 10.95 15.09 -1.33
N PRO A 241 10.08 16.07 -1.01
CA PRO A 241 10.09 17.37 -1.68
C PRO A 241 11.48 18.01 -1.59
N ARG A 242 11.90 18.72 -2.65
CA ARG A 242 13.20 19.45 -2.72
C ARG A 242 13.03 20.76 -3.45
N LEU A 243 13.92 21.70 -3.23
CA LEU A 243 13.90 23.00 -3.92
C LEU A 243 13.86 22.88 -5.45
N SER A 244 14.58 21.90 -6.01
CA SER A 244 14.58 21.66 -7.45
C SER A 244 13.25 21.09 -7.98
N ARG A 245 12.34 20.64 -7.10
CA ARG A 245 11.04 20.04 -7.41
C ARG A 245 10.06 20.29 -6.25
N LEU A 246 9.80 21.57 -5.97
CA LEU A 246 8.89 22.00 -4.92
C LEU A 246 7.46 22.13 -5.50
N GLN A 247 6.81 20.98 -5.71
CA GLN A 247 5.52 20.88 -6.38
C GLN A 247 4.40 20.52 -5.39
N THR A 248 3.18 20.95 -5.71
CA THR A 248 1.99 20.61 -4.90
C THR A 248 1.67 19.12 -4.96
N ASP A 249 1.68 18.54 -6.16
CA ASP A 249 1.39 17.12 -6.40
C ASP A 249 2.66 16.28 -6.52
N PHE A 250 2.51 14.95 -6.42
CA PHE A 250 3.58 14.03 -6.81
C PHE A 250 3.96 14.26 -8.27
N GLU A 251 5.24 14.44 -8.52
CA GLU A 251 5.77 14.74 -9.84
C GLU A 251 6.80 13.71 -10.30
N LEU A 252 6.72 13.36 -11.59
CA LEU A 252 7.60 12.39 -12.22
C LEU A 252 8.80 13.10 -12.85
N ASP A 253 10.00 12.61 -12.60
CA ASP A 253 11.15 12.93 -13.43
C ASP A 253 11.16 11.98 -14.64
N ASP A 254 10.77 12.48 -15.82
CA ASP A 254 10.64 11.66 -17.02
C ASP A 254 11.98 11.02 -17.46
N ASN A 255 13.12 11.67 -17.13
CA ASN A 255 14.46 11.19 -17.48
C ASN A 255 15.01 10.14 -16.52
N LYS A 256 14.40 10.00 -15.34
CA LYS A 256 14.81 9.07 -14.27
C LYS A 256 13.63 8.21 -13.82
N ASN A 257 13.92 7.08 -13.19
CA ASN A 257 12.90 6.27 -12.54
C ASN A 257 12.59 6.83 -11.15
N LEU A 258 12.11 8.08 -11.09
CA LEU A 258 12.02 8.86 -9.88
C LEU A 258 10.72 9.65 -9.82
N ILE A 259 10.06 9.62 -8.67
CA ILE A 259 8.89 10.45 -8.34
C ILE A 259 9.26 11.35 -7.16
N TYR A 260 8.97 12.64 -7.23
CA TYR A 260 9.07 13.57 -6.11
C TYR A 260 7.75 13.63 -5.35
N PHE A 261 7.84 13.65 -4.03
CA PHE A 261 6.68 13.71 -3.12
C PHE A 261 6.01 15.08 -3.18
N GLY A 262 4.69 15.10 -3.30
CA GLY A 262 3.90 16.33 -3.41
C GLY A 262 3.66 17.00 -2.05
N LEU A 263 3.80 18.32 -1.99
CA LEU A 263 3.67 19.11 -0.76
C LEU A 263 2.30 18.99 -0.09
N ARG A 264 1.22 18.88 -0.85
CA ARG A 264 -0.14 18.76 -0.28
C ARG A 264 -0.35 17.46 0.51
N HIS A 265 0.50 16.46 0.26
CA HIS A 265 0.47 15.18 0.97
C HIS A 265 1.37 15.18 2.22
N VAL A 266 2.11 16.28 2.45
CA VAL A 266 2.91 16.47 3.68
C VAL A 266 1.98 16.91 4.81
N LYS A 267 1.94 16.14 5.89
CA LYS A 267 1.10 16.45 7.04
C LYS A 267 1.48 17.78 7.68
N GLY A 268 0.57 18.70 7.70
CA GLY A 268 0.81 20.05 8.24
C GLY A 268 0.99 21.14 7.18
N VAL A 269 1.13 20.76 5.91
CA VAL A 269 1.09 21.70 4.77
C VAL A 269 -0.32 21.69 4.20
N GLY A 270 -0.99 22.83 4.25
CA GLY A 270 -2.37 22.99 3.76
C GLY A 270 -2.42 23.51 2.33
N THR A 271 -3.60 23.42 1.71
CA THR A 271 -3.83 23.89 0.34
C THR A 271 -3.41 25.34 0.13
N LYS A 272 -3.70 26.24 1.09
CA LYS A 272 -3.31 27.64 1.03
C LYS A 272 -1.79 27.86 0.93
N GLU A 273 -1.00 27.05 1.62
CA GLU A 273 0.45 27.12 1.55
C GLU A 273 0.97 26.56 0.22
N CYS A 274 0.35 25.52 -0.31
CA CYS A 274 0.65 25.00 -1.65
C CYS A 274 0.38 26.06 -2.74
N GLU A 275 -0.79 26.71 -2.71
CA GLU A 275 -1.14 27.81 -3.62
C GLU A 275 -0.13 28.96 -3.61
N LYS A 276 0.39 29.32 -2.43
CA LYS A 276 1.45 30.34 -2.32
C LYS A 276 2.76 29.89 -2.97
N ILE A 277 3.12 28.62 -2.76
CA ILE A 277 4.38 28.06 -3.29
C ILE A 277 4.30 27.92 -4.81
N GLU A 278 3.15 27.62 -5.38
CA GLU A 278 2.92 27.58 -6.85
C GLU A 278 3.14 28.93 -7.54
N THR A 279 3.13 30.04 -6.79
CA THR A 279 3.46 31.37 -7.34
C THR A 279 4.96 31.60 -7.51
N LEU A 280 5.80 30.73 -6.96
CA LEU A 280 7.25 30.83 -7.08
C LEU A 280 7.71 30.36 -8.45
N GLU A 281 8.64 31.10 -9.03
CA GLU A 281 9.42 30.68 -10.20
C GLU A 281 10.48 29.66 -9.77
N ASP A 282 11.56 29.48 -10.54
CA ASP A 282 12.62 28.53 -10.23
C ASP A 282 13.35 28.91 -8.91
N VAL A 283 13.21 28.04 -7.90
CA VAL A 283 13.84 28.18 -6.59
C VAL A 283 15.01 27.19 -6.39
N SER A 284 15.41 26.46 -7.43
CA SER A 284 16.40 25.37 -7.36
C SER A 284 17.78 25.81 -6.84
N GLU A 285 18.16 27.06 -7.07
CA GLU A 285 19.45 27.64 -6.67
C GLU A 285 19.37 28.44 -5.35
N TYR A 286 18.25 28.39 -4.61
CA TYR A 286 18.12 29.14 -3.37
C TYR A 286 18.99 28.57 -2.27
N SER A 287 19.67 29.47 -1.53
CA SER A 287 20.29 29.20 -0.23
C SER A 287 19.22 29.12 0.87
N TRP A 288 19.62 28.71 2.08
CA TRP A 288 18.70 28.74 3.22
C TRP A 288 18.25 30.19 3.55
N MET A 289 19.14 31.17 3.45
CA MET A 289 18.79 32.58 3.60
C MET A 289 17.75 33.03 2.55
N ASP A 290 17.89 32.58 1.30
CA ASP A 290 16.89 32.87 0.28
C ASP A 290 15.54 32.20 0.60
N CYS A 291 15.55 30.98 1.14
CA CYS A 291 14.32 30.31 1.58
C CYS A 291 13.59 31.10 2.68
N ILE A 292 14.31 31.65 3.68
CA ILE A 292 13.72 32.49 4.72
C ILE A 292 13.19 33.79 4.14
N THR A 293 14.01 34.51 3.33
CA THR A 293 13.78 35.90 2.96
C THR A 293 12.96 36.07 1.69
N LYS A 294 12.91 35.07 0.80
CA LYS A 294 12.17 35.12 -0.46
C LYS A 294 10.97 34.16 -0.51
N VAL A 295 10.93 33.14 0.38
CA VAL A 295 9.82 32.17 0.41
C VAL A 295 9.01 32.30 1.70
N ILE A 296 9.61 31.95 2.85
CA ILE A 296 8.89 31.81 4.11
C ILE A 296 8.27 33.14 4.56
N HIS A 297 9.07 34.20 4.59
CA HIS A 297 8.60 35.51 5.06
C HIS A 297 7.66 36.23 4.09
N PRO A 298 7.98 36.42 2.79
CA PRO A 298 7.12 37.16 1.87
C PRO A 298 5.79 36.47 1.60
N LEU A 299 5.79 35.12 1.49
CA LEU A 299 4.58 34.34 1.28
C LEU A 299 3.79 34.12 2.59
N LYS A 300 4.32 34.59 3.73
CA LYS A 300 3.69 34.40 5.03
C LYS A 300 3.32 32.93 5.28
N ILE A 301 4.27 32.04 5.04
CA ILE A 301 4.09 30.61 5.31
C ILE A 301 3.87 30.42 6.81
N ASN A 302 2.81 29.72 7.20
CA ASN A 302 2.52 29.53 8.61
C ASN A 302 3.58 28.66 9.31
N LYS A 303 3.75 28.85 10.63
CA LYS A 303 4.81 28.18 11.42
C LYS A 303 4.76 26.65 11.27
N ARG A 304 3.56 26.06 11.33
CA ARG A 304 3.38 24.61 11.24
C ARG A 304 3.82 24.06 9.88
N ALA A 305 3.43 24.71 8.80
CA ALA A 305 3.82 24.30 7.45
C ALA A 305 5.32 24.48 7.21
N ALA A 306 5.91 25.60 7.65
CA ALA A 306 7.35 25.83 7.53
C ALA A 306 8.15 24.73 8.27
N ILE A 307 7.79 24.41 9.51
CA ILE A 307 8.42 23.32 10.28
C ILE A 307 8.27 21.98 9.54
N ALA A 308 7.06 21.65 9.05
CA ALA A 308 6.83 20.41 8.32
C ALA A 308 7.71 20.33 7.06
N MET A 309 7.77 21.39 6.27
CA MET A 309 8.57 21.47 5.03
C MET A 309 10.08 21.34 5.33
N ILE A 310 10.59 22.00 6.37
CA ILE A 310 11.99 21.86 6.79
C ILE A 310 12.27 20.42 7.22
N SER A 311 11.39 19.85 8.05
CA SER A 311 11.55 18.49 8.61
C SER A 311 11.59 17.38 7.55
N VAL A 312 10.89 17.57 6.41
CA VAL A 312 10.92 16.61 5.29
C VAL A 312 11.98 16.93 4.23
N GLY A 313 12.81 17.97 4.44
CA GLY A 313 13.89 18.35 3.54
C GLY A 313 13.44 19.12 2.30
N ALA A 314 12.23 19.71 2.30
CA ALA A 314 11.70 20.46 1.15
C ALA A 314 12.58 21.65 0.72
N PHE A 315 13.35 22.22 1.62
CA PHE A 315 14.29 23.31 1.34
C PHE A 315 15.71 22.82 1.03
N SER A 316 15.98 21.53 1.00
CA SER A 316 17.27 20.99 0.56
C SER A 316 17.46 21.17 -0.95
N GLY A 317 18.65 21.59 -1.37
CA GLY A 317 18.94 21.89 -2.76
C GLY A 317 20.43 21.97 -3.06
N LYS A 318 20.77 22.39 -4.29
CA LYS A 318 22.16 22.50 -4.75
C LYS A 318 22.98 23.47 -3.89
N ASN A 319 22.42 24.64 -3.61
CA ASN A 319 23.05 25.71 -2.85
C ASN A 319 22.60 25.74 -1.38
N ASN A 320 21.70 24.87 -0.97
CA ASN A 320 21.32 24.68 0.42
C ASN A 320 21.68 23.27 0.89
N LYS A 321 22.83 23.15 1.56
CA LYS A 321 23.35 21.91 2.14
C LYS A 321 23.18 21.86 3.66
N GLU A 322 22.49 22.85 4.22
CA GLU A 322 22.27 22.92 5.67
C GLU A 322 21.45 21.72 6.15
N SER A 323 21.80 21.23 7.35
CA SER A 323 21.04 20.16 7.99
C SER A 323 19.62 20.63 8.31
N ARG A 324 18.65 19.71 8.28
CA ARG A 324 17.26 20.01 8.68
C ARG A 324 17.20 20.53 10.11
N ARG A 325 18.05 20.00 10.98
CA ARG A 325 18.14 20.36 12.38
C ARG A 325 18.65 21.80 12.55
N LYS A 326 19.66 22.22 11.79
CA LYS A 326 20.12 23.60 11.74
C LYS A 326 19.04 24.54 11.21
N MET A 327 18.41 24.19 10.11
CA MET A 327 17.33 25.00 9.53
C MET A 327 16.17 25.20 10.51
N LEU A 328 15.79 24.17 11.29
CA LEU A 328 14.76 24.26 12.33
C LEU A 328 15.20 25.19 13.47
N TYR A 329 16.45 25.06 13.91
CA TYR A 329 17.02 25.91 14.97
C TYR A 329 17.05 27.38 14.56
N GLU A 330 17.52 27.66 13.35
CA GLU A 330 17.56 29.02 12.81
C GLU A 330 16.16 29.57 12.55
N PHE A 331 15.20 28.73 12.10
CA PHE A 331 13.81 29.14 11.95
C PHE A 331 13.14 29.50 13.30
N ASP A 332 13.39 28.74 14.36
CA ASP A 332 12.89 29.09 15.68
C ASP A 332 13.52 30.39 16.20
N SER A 333 14.81 30.64 15.94
CA SER A 333 15.49 31.91 16.23
C SER A 333 14.89 33.06 15.42
N TRP A 334 14.63 32.85 14.11
CA TRP A 334 13.93 33.80 13.25
C TRP A 334 12.55 34.20 13.81
N LYS A 335 11.81 33.25 14.36
CA LYS A 335 10.47 33.48 14.93
C LYS A 335 10.50 34.29 16.26
N GLN A 336 11.64 34.43 16.89
CA GLN A 336 11.83 35.31 18.07
C GLN A 336 11.98 36.78 17.68
N LEU A 337 12.36 37.07 16.43
CA LEU A 337 12.40 38.41 15.89
C LEU A 337 10.98 38.94 15.63
N SER A 338 10.77 40.24 15.92
CA SER A 338 9.52 40.93 15.60
C SER A 338 9.32 41.05 14.07
N ALA A 339 8.07 41.24 13.62
CA ALA A 339 7.77 41.44 12.21
C ALA A 339 8.56 42.59 11.57
N ARG A 340 8.81 43.68 12.32
CA ARG A 340 9.64 44.82 11.87
C ARG A 340 11.09 44.42 11.68
N GLU A 341 11.67 43.67 12.63
CA GLU A 341 13.05 43.16 12.58
C GLU A 341 13.22 42.18 11.42
N GLN A 342 12.29 41.25 11.25
CA GLN A 342 12.26 40.34 10.11
C GLN A 342 12.19 41.06 8.75
N SER A 343 11.31 42.06 8.63
CA SER A 343 11.19 42.86 7.40
C SER A 343 12.46 43.68 7.13
N ALA A 344 13.12 44.21 8.15
CA ALA A 344 14.39 44.93 7.99
C ALA A 344 15.51 43.99 7.48
N ILE A 345 15.60 42.75 7.98
CA ILE A 345 16.54 41.77 7.47
C ILE A 345 16.24 41.46 6.00
N VAL A 346 14.97 41.26 5.64
CA VAL A 346 14.56 40.97 4.23
C VAL A 346 14.95 42.13 3.30
N GLU A 347 14.80 43.38 3.77
CA GLU A 347 15.19 44.55 2.99
C GLU A 347 16.71 44.64 2.83
N ASN A 348 17.46 44.42 3.89
CA ASN A 348 18.94 44.39 3.86
C ASN A 348 19.49 43.31 2.91
N GLN A 349 18.76 42.21 2.67
CA GLN A 349 19.19 41.18 1.72
C GLN A 349 19.06 41.60 0.25
N LYS A 350 18.33 42.65 -0.07
CA LYS A 350 18.21 43.19 -1.44
C LYS A 350 19.44 43.98 -1.86
N GLU A 351 20.11 44.61 -0.91
CA GLU A 351 21.26 45.49 -1.14
C GLU A 351 22.57 44.68 -1.06
N PRO A 352 23.44 44.72 -2.10
CA PRO A 352 24.69 43.97 -2.10
C PRO A 352 25.62 44.26 -0.90
N SER A 353 25.63 45.50 -0.41
CA SER A 353 26.48 45.93 0.69
C SER A 353 26.07 45.38 2.06
N THR A 354 24.80 45.01 2.24
CA THR A 354 24.25 44.52 3.51
C THR A 354 23.80 43.06 3.41
N ARG A 355 23.99 42.45 2.27
CA ARG A 355 23.61 41.07 2.02
C ARG A 355 24.49 40.10 2.83
N SER A 356 23.84 39.27 3.63
CA SER A 356 24.47 38.31 4.51
C SER A 356 24.28 36.87 4.01
N LYS A 357 25.28 36.01 4.26
CA LYS A 357 25.22 34.59 3.89
C LYS A 357 24.53 33.73 4.94
N THR A 358 24.61 34.13 6.20
CA THR A 358 24.02 33.41 7.34
C THR A 358 22.99 34.26 8.07
N LEU A 359 22.08 33.62 8.80
CA LEU A 359 21.10 34.33 9.62
C LEU A 359 21.79 35.08 10.79
N ALA A 360 22.87 34.53 11.36
CA ALA A 360 23.65 35.19 12.42
C ALA A 360 24.25 36.50 11.95
N ASP A 361 24.83 36.53 10.72
CA ASP A 361 25.38 37.75 10.13
C ASP A 361 24.27 38.76 9.81
N ALA A 362 23.13 38.29 9.29
CA ALA A 362 21.99 39.16 8.97
C ALA A 362 21.42 39.85 10.23
N VAL A 363 21.39 39.16 11.36
CA VAL A 363 21.03 39.76 12.66
C VAL A 363 22.09 40.73 13.13
N GLY A 364 23.38 40.48 12.87
CA GLY A 364 24.48 41.43 13.14
C GLY A 364 24.27 42.74 12.36
N VAL A 365 24.09 42.66 11.07
CA VAL A 365 23.78 43.81 10.19
C VAL A 365 22.53 44.58 10.65
N LEU A 366 21.49 43.85 11.11
CA LEU A 366 20.31 44.46 11.71
C LEU A 366 20.64 45.32 12.94
N ILE A 367 21.49 44.80 13.83
CA ILE A 367 21.91 45.52 15.05
C ILE A 367 22.69 46.80 14.70
N GLU A 368 23.57 46.74 13.72
CA GLU A 368 24.41 47.85 13.28
C GLU A 368 23.66 48.94 12.52
N ASN A 369 22.76 48.53 11.60
CA ASN A 369 22.18 49.44 10.62
C ASN A 369 20.71 49.83 10.89
N THR A 370 20.07 49.25 11.91
CA THR A 370 18.64 49.48 12.15
C THR A 370 18.40 50.00 13.56
N LYS A 371 17.59 51.05 13.70
CA LYS A 371 17.18 51.54 15.01
C LYS A 371 16.24 50.55 15.70
N ILE A 372 16.80 49.63 16.49
CA ILE A 372 16.07 48.64 17.29
C ILE A 372 15.50 49.32 18.54
N ASN A 373 14.28 48.99 18.92
CA ASN A 373 13.66 49.44 20.16
C ASN A 373 14.51 48.94 21.36
N SER A 374 14.83 49.85 22.32
CA SER A 374 15.67 49.53 23.49
C SER A 374 15.17 48.30 24.27
N ARG A 375 13.84 48.12 24.37
CA ARG A 375 13.23 46.93 25.02
C ARG A 375 13.48 45.62 24.27
N ARG A 376 13.81 45.69 22.98
CA ARG A 376 14.04 44.55 22.11
C ARG A 376 15.53 44.24 21.89
N MET A 377 16.41 45.20 22.17
CA MET A 377 17.83 45.08 21.89
C MET A 377 18.44 43.83 22.53
N GLU A 378 18.17 43.60 23.81
CA GLU A 378 18.64 42.40 24.50
C GLU A 378 18.16 41.11 23.83
N THR A 379 16.89 41.06 23.43
CA THR A 379 16.33 39.87 22.71
C THR A 379 17.07 39.62 21.41
N VAL A 380 17.32 40.67 20.60
CA VAL A 380 17.97 40.53 19.29
C VAL A 380 19.46 40.12 19.47
N ILE A 381 20.14 40.66 20.47
CA ILE A 381 21.51 40.23 20.81
C ILE A 381 21.54 38.77 21.26
N ASN A 382 20.58 38.33 22.08
CA ASN A 382 20.49 36.95 22.53
C ASN A 382 20.21 36.01 21.35
N VAL A 383 19.36 36.40 20.39
CA VAL A 383 19.14 35.66 19.14
C VAL A 383 20.43 35.53 18.33
N GLN A 384 21.20 36.62 18.16
CA GLN A 384 22.49 36.57 17.47
C GLN A 384 23.48 35.62 18.15
N ASN A 385 23.59 35.72 19.47
CA ASN A 385 24.50 34.91 20.28
C ASN A 385 24.15 33.42 20.20
N SER A 386 22.85 33.07 20.26
CA SER A 386 22.38 31.70 20.11
C SER A 386 22.64 31.13 18.71
N LEU A 387 22.52 31.96 17.68
CA LEU A 387 22.83 31.55 16.30
C LEU A 387 24.34 31.31 16.10
N LYS A 388 25.21 32.10 16.75
CA LYS A 388 26.68 31.94 16.71
C LYS A 388 27.14 30.75 17.55
N ASN A 389 26.49 30.49 18.68
CA ASN A 389 26.85 29.46 19.66
C ASN A 389 25.63 28.60 19.99
N PRO A 390 25.29 27.62 19.13
CA PRO A 390 24.17 26.73 19.36
C PRO A 390 24.32 25.90 20.64
N PHE A 391 23.22 25.69 21.37
CA PHE A 391 23.23 24.97 22.66
C PHE A 391 23.42 23.45 22.49
N TYR A 392 23.29 22.90 21.26
CA TYR A 392 23.42 21.50 20.95
C TYR A 392 23.93 21.32 19.52
N ASP A 393 24.35 20.11 19.22
CA ASP A 393 24.75 19.72 17.87
C ASP A 393 23.61 19.86 16.85
N LEU A 394 23.90 20.50 15.72
CA LEU A 394 22.98 20.81 14.65
C LEU A 394 23.09 19.84 13.45
N GLU A 395 23.87 18.76 13.56
CA GLU A 395 23.94 17.75 12.52
C GLU A 395 22.68 16.88 12.45
N ASP A 396 22.37 16.41 11.27
CA ASP A 396 21.26 15.49 11.05
C ASP A 396 21.65 14.07 11.50
N HIS A 397 20.72 13.38 12.18
CA HIS A 397 20.83 11.97 12.53
C HIS A 397 19.77 11.16 11.79
N ALA A 398 20.13 9.98 11.26
CA ALA A 398 19.25 9.13 10.46
C ALA A 398 17.94 8.80 11.21
N VAL A 399 18.02 8.45 12.49
CA VAL A 399 16.83 8.18 13.33
C VAL A 399 15.88 9.38 13.38
N SER A 400 16.43 10.61 13.52
CA SER A 400 15.62 11.83 13.58
C SER A 400 14.93 12.12 12.25
N ILE A 401 15.68 12.05 11.14
CA ILE A 401 15.15 12.26 9.79
C ILE A 401 14.05 11.23 9.52
N ALA A 402 14.34 9.93 9.67
CA ALA A 402 13.40 8.86 9.40
C ALA A 402 12.12 8.98 10.23
N THR A 403 12.25 9.34 11.52
CA THR A 403 11.09 9.55 12.40
C THR A 403 10.22 10.71 11.94
N GLN A 404 10.82 11.84 11.56
CA GLN A 404 10.07 13.01 11.09
C GLN A 404 9.41 12.74 9.72
N GLU A 405 10.11 12.10 8.81
CA GLU A 405 9.54 11.70 7.52
C GLU A 405 8.38 10.70 7.70
N ALA A 406 8.55 9.66 8.49
CA ALA A 406 7.48 8.70 8.78
C ALA A 406 6.23 9.39 9.37
N LYS A 407 6.42 10.36 10.28
CA LYS A 407 5.34 11.15 10.88
C LYS A 407 4.62 12.06 9.88
N LEU A 408 5.36 12.68 8.95
CA LEU A 408 4.86 13.74 8.06
C LEU A 408 4.52 13.25 6.66
N LEU A 409 5.18 12.20 6.16
CA LEU A 409 4.99 11.63 4.82
C LEU A 409 4.29 10.26 4.86
N GLY A 410 4.18 9.63 6.04
CA GLY A 410 3.68 8.27 6.21
C GLY A 410 4.76 7.18 6.08
N CYS A 411 5.94 7.50 5.58
CA CYS A 411 7.11 6.62 5.52
C CYS A 411 8.40 7.44 5.46
N SER A 412 9.53 6.82 5.81
CA SER A 412 10.85 7.40 5.59
C SER A 412 11.29 7.22 4.13
N LEU A 413 11.83 8.28 3.53
CA LEU A 413 12.26 8.30 2.15
C LEU A 413 13.77 8.52 1.99
N THR A 414 14.38 9.29 2.91
CA THR A 414 15.79 9.68 2.83
C THR A 414 16.70 8.61 3.42
N CYS A 415 16.32 8.05 4.56
CA CYS A 415 17.11 7.07 5.31
C CYS A 415 16.18 6.20 6.16
N SER A 416 16.68 5.08 6.66
CA SER A 416 15.98 4.23 7.64
C SER A 416 16.43 4.58 9.07
N LYS A 417 15.57 4.31 10.05
CA LYS A 417 15.94 4.42 11.48
C LYS A 417 17.15 3.54 11.85
N VAL A 418 17.43 2.53 11.05
CA VAL A 418 18.49 1.55 11.29
C VAL A 418 19.77 1.79 10.47
N ASP A 419 19.85 2.86 9.66
CA ASP A 419 21.01 3.14 8.82
C ASP A 419 22.29 3.43 9.62
N ASP A 420 22.15 3.97 10.83
CA ASP A 420 23.26 4.19 11.75
C ASP A 420 23.66 2.91 12.53
N ALA A 421 22.90 1.81 12.38
CA ALA A 421 23.19 0.54 13.03
C ALA A 421 24.27 -0.23 12.28
N GLN A 422 25.52 -0.11 12.71
CA GLN A 422 26.71 -0.71 12.09
C GLN A 422 26.79 -2.25 12.14
N VAL A 423 25.71 -2.96 12.49
CA VAL A 423 25.77 -4.38 12.91
C VAL A 423 25.02 -5.34 11.99
N ALA A 424 24.18 -4.83 11.06
CA ALA A 424 23.43 -5.70 10.15
C ALA A 424 24.32 -6.24 9.01
N THR A 425 24.17 -7.52 8.72
CA THR A 425 24.90 -8.19 7.63
C THR A 425 24.02 -8.54 6.44
N ASP A 426 22.69 -8.50 6.61
CA ASP A 426 21.71 -8.91 5.62
C ASP A 426 20.57 -7.89 5.52
N TYR A 427 19.87 -7.87 4.37
CA TYR A 427 18.79 -6.93 4.08
C TYR A 427 17.46 -7.63 3.86
N CYS A 428 16.36 -6.95 4.17
CA CYS A 428 14.99 -7.46 3.99
C CYS A 428 14.71 -7.88 2.55
N GLU A 429 15.16 -7.10 1.57
CA GLU A 429 14.97 -7.40 0.15
C GLU A 429 15.66 -8.70 -0.28
N ASP A 430 16.89 -8.96 0.19
CA ASP A 430 17.63 -10.17 -0.11
C ASP A 430 16.92 -11.40 0.45
N VAL A 431 16.39 -11.29 1.68
CA VAL A 431 15.60 -12.35 2.31
C VAL A 431 14.34 -12.62 1.52
N ALA A 432 13.59 -11.58 1.13
CA ALA A 432 12.36 -11.70 0.34
C ALA A 432 12.62 -12.38 -1.03
N LYS A 433 13.78 -12.12 -1.65
CA LYS A 433 14.25 -12.81 -2.87
C LYS A 433 14.71 -14.24 -2.65
N GLY A 434 14.82 -14.68 -1.39
CA GLY A 434 15.21 -16.05 -1.01
C GLY A 434 16.70 -16.24 -0.81
N LEU A 435 17.33 -15.38 -0.02
CA LEU A 435 18.73 -15.46 0.39
C LEU A 435 19.10 -16.87 0.90
N LYS A 436 20.11 -17.48 0.29
CA LYS A 436 20.59 -18.83 0.65
C LYS A 436 21.66 -18.79 1.75
N LYS A 437 21.29 -18.29 2.93
CA LYS A 437 22.15 -18.33 4.13
C LYS A 437 21.47 -19.13 5.25
N LYS A 438 22.27 -19.82 6.08
CA LYS A 438 21.76 -20.55 7.25
C LYS A 438 21.48 -19.64 8.44
N LYS A 439 22.21 -18.53 8.55
CA LYS A 439 22.04 -17.53 9.62
C LYS A 439 21.88 -16.17 8.96
N ILE A 440 20.87 -15.43 9.36
CA ILE A 440 20.48 -14.12 8.82
C ILE A 440 20.45 -13.14 9.99
N SER A 441 21.07 -11.98 9.82
CA SER A 441 21.10 -10.91 10.84
C SER A 441 20.53 -9.63 10.22
N LEU A 442 19.36 -9.19 10.71
CA LEU A 442 18.62 -8.05 10.20
C LEU A 442 18.53 -6.93 11.25
N ALA A 443 18.97 -5.73 10.90
CA ALA A 443 18.61 -4.52 11.64
C ALA A 443 17.34 -3.92 11.02
N VAL A 444 16.25 -3.87 11.78
CA VAL A 444 14.93 -3.56 11.21
C VAL A 444 14.09 -2.73 12.18
N VAL A 445 13.09 -2.04 11.60
CA VAL A 445 11.97 -1.44 12.32
C VAL A 445 10.79 -2.42 12.29
N ILE A 446 10.11 -2.61 13.40
CA ILE A 446 8.90 -3.43 13.46
C ILE A 446 7.70 -2.59 13.03
N ASN A 447 7.12 -2.89 11.87
CA ASN A 447 5.95 -2.19 11.35
C ASN A 447 4.65 -2.64 12.00
N SER A 448 4.52 -3.96 12.23
CA SER A 448 3.34 -4.53 12.89
C SER A 448 3.68 -5.83 13.57
N ILE A 449 2.92 -6.15 14.61
CA ILE A 449 2.98 -7.41 15.32
C ILE A 449 1.60 -8.03 15.44
N ARG A 450 1.46 -9.29 15.03
CA ARG A 450 0.25 -10.07 15.19
C ARG A 450 0.51 -11.26 16.08
N VAL A 451 -0.01 -11.20 17.31
CA VAL A 451 0.08 -12.30 18.28
C VAL A 451 -1.08 -13.27 18.06
N VAL A 452 -0.78 -14.55 18.05
CA VAL A 452 -1.76 -15.63 17.91
C VAL A 452 -1.46 -16.75 18.90
N LYS A 453 -2.50 -17.49 19.33
CA LYS A 453 -2.33 -18.69 20.15
C LYS A 453 -2.16 -19.91 19.26
N THR A 454 -1.17 -20.74 19.57
CA THR A 454 -0.92 -22.01 18.86
C THR A 454 -2.13 -22.95 19.02
N ARG A 455 -2.56 -23.56 17.92
CA ARG A 455 -3.65 -24.55 17.95
C ARG A 455 -3.14 -25.98 18.05
N ASN A 456 -2.02 -26.27 17.41
CA ASN A 456 -1.38 -27.58 17.33
C ASN A 456 0.11 -27.43 17.68
N GLY A 457 0.76 -28.47 18.19
CA GLY A 457 2.18 -28.51 18.52
C GLY A 457 2.46 -29.04 19.90
N LYS A 458 3.72 -28.96 20.36
CA LYS A 458 4.15 -29.49 21.68
C LYS A 458 3.41 -28.81 22.85
N ASN A 459 3.03 -27.54 22.71
CA ASN A 459 2.35 -26.74 23.75
C ASN A 459 1.21 -25.92 23.14
N PRO A 460 -0.02 -26.46 22.97
CA PRO A 460 -1.18 -25.70 22.48
C PRO A 460 -1.58 -24.59 23.46
N GLY A 461 -2.04 -23.45 22.90
CA GLY A 461 -2.49 -22.29 23.68
C GLY A 461 -1.41 -21.25 24.00
N GLN A 462 -0.13 -21.52 23.71
CA GLN A 462 0.94 -20.56 23.87
C GLN A 462 0.88 -19.45 22.81
N GLU A 463 1.32 -18.25 23.18
CA GLU A 463 1.41 -17.10 22.27
C GLU A 463 2.63 -17.21 21.37
N MET A 464 2.44 -16.99 20.08
CA MET A 464 3.49 -16.79 19.09
C MET A 464 3.18 -15.53 18.29
N ALA A 465 4.17 -14.97 17.61
CA ALA A 465 3.98 -13.73 16.85
C ALA A 465 4.40 -13.87 15.39
N PHE A 466 3.76 -13.07 14.56
CA PHE A 466 4.17 -12.76 13.20
C PHE A 466 4.45 -11.28 13.13
N LEU A 467 5.62 -10.92 12.60
CA LEU A 467 6.01 -9.52 12.39
C LEU A 467 6.02 -9.20 10.91
N SER A 468 5.70 -7.94 10.61
CA SER A 468 6.17 -7.24 9.43
C SER A 468 7.27 -6.28 9.87
N VAL A 469 8.40 -6.33 9.20
CA VAL A 469 9.59 -5.52 9.51
C VAL A 469 10.12 -4.85 8.26
N GLU A 470 10.83 -3.72 8.42
CA GLU A 470 11.42 -3.01 7.31
C GLU A 470 12.83 -2.51 7.61
N ASP A 471 13.64 -2.37 6.57
CA ASP A 471 14.91 -1.64 6.55
C ASP A 471 14.94 -0.69 5.33
N ASN A 472 16.11 -0.13 4.99
CA ASN A 472 16.24 0.75 3.83
C ASN A 472 16.08 0.03 2.48
N SER A 473 16.20 -1.30 2.44
CA SER A 473 16.06 -2.10 1.22
C SER A 473 14.60 -2.46 0.90
N GLY A 474 13.76 -2.64 1.93
CA GLY A 474 12.35 -3.01 1.74
C GLY A 474 11.68 -3.54 2.99
N GLU A 475 10.48 -4.09 2.81
CA GLU A 475 9.67 -4.72 3.86
C GLU A 475 9.72 -6.25 3.75
N LEU A 476 9.71 -6.92 4.89
CA LEU A 476 9.58 -8.36 5.02
C LEU A 476 8.33 -8.66 5.85
N GLU A 477 7.26 -9.13 5.18
CA GLU A 477 5.95 -9.37 5.80
C GLU A 477 5.85 -10.70 6.57
N SER A 478 6.79 -11.62 6.37
CA SER A 478 6.73 -13.00 6.90
C SER A 478 7.88 -13.31 7.87
N VAL A 479 7.86 -12.65 9.02
CA VAL A 479 8.80 -12.95 10.12
C VAL A 479 8.07 -13.69 11.23
N THR A 480 8.43 -14.95 11.47
CA THR A 480 7.76 -15.83 12.45
C THR A 480 8.57 -15.91 13.73
N ILE A 481 7.89 -15.80 14.86
CA ILE A 481 8.48 -15.94 16.20
C ILE A 481 7.72 -17.01 16.95
N PHE A 482 8.39 -18.12 17.27
CA PHE A 482 7.81 -19.22 18.01
C PHE A 482 7.63 -18.89 19.49
N PRO A 483 6.77 -19.64 20.23
CA PRO A 483 6.36 -19.31 21.59
C PRO A 483 7.50 -19.08 22.58
N GLU A 484 8.53 -19.90 22.58
CA GLU A 484 9.67 -19.79 23.50
C GLU A 484 10.40 -18.46 23.28
N THR A 485 10.76 -18.15 22.02
CA THR A 485 11.42 -16.91 21.63
C THR A 485 10.52 -15.69 21.88
N TYR A 486 9.20 -15.82 21.60
CA TYR A 486 8.28 -14.71 21.85
C TYR A 486 8.16 -14.39 23.34
N ALA A 487 8.05 -15.40 24.19
CA ALA A 487 7.99 -15.21 25.65
C ALA A 487 9.24 -14.49 26.19
N GLU A 488 10.42 -14.81 25.64
CA GLU A 488 11.71 -14.22 26.06
C GLU A 488 11.86 -12.75 25.61
N TYR A 489 11.46 -12.43 24.36
CA TYR A 489 11.73 -11.11 23.75
C TYR A 489 10.51 -10.21 23.58
N LYS A 490 9.33 -10.55 24.09
CA LYS A 490 8.08 -9.77 23.90
C LYS A 490 8.17 -8.30 24.27
N ASN A 491 9.03 -7.95 25.23
CA ASN A 491 9.22 -6.56 25.69
C ASN A 491 10.06 -5.72 24.70
N VAL A 492 10.84 -6.37 23.85
CA VAL A 492 11.65 -5.74 22.79
C VAL A 492 10.88 -5.72 21.47
N LEU A 493 10.04 -6.71 21.26
CA LEU A 493 9.26 -6.90 20.04
C LEU A 493 7.96 -6.08 20.10
N LEU A 494 8.09 -4.76 19.98
CA LEU A 494 6.97 -3.80 19.95
C LEU A 494 6.95 -3.06 18.62
N GLU A 495 5.76 -2.65 18.18
CA GLU A 495 5.61 -1.82 16.98
C GLU A 495 6.43 -0.54 17.10
N GLU A 496 7.00 -0.07 16.01
CA GLU A 496 7.90 1.09 15.90
C GLU A 496 9.28 0.93 16.57
N ASN A 497 9.56 -0.15 17.29
CA ASN A 497 10.89 -0.41 17.82
C ASN A 497 11.89 -0.74 16.71
N THR A 498 13.13 -0.27 16.91
CA THR A 498 14.30 -0.69 16.12
C THR A 498 14.97 -1.88 16.81
N VAL A 499 15.16 -2.96 16.07
CA VAL A 499 15.67 -4.21 16.62
C VAL A 499 16.66 -4.89 15.69
N MET A 500 17.63 -5.56 16.27
CA MET A 500 18.45 -6.56 15.59
C MET A 500 17.79 -7.92 15.76
N LEU A 501 17.44 -8.57 14.66
CA LEU A 501 16.88 -9.90 14.62
C LEU A 501 17.92 -10.90 14.11
N PHE A 502 18.13 -11.98 14.85
CA PHE A 502 18.93 -13.11 14.43
C PHE A 502 18.00 -14.25 14.03
N CYS A 503 18.05 -14.63 12.75
CA CYS A 503 17.06 -15.46 12.12
C CYS A 503 17.67 -16.65 11.38
N GLU A 504 16.81 -17.62 11.06
CA GLU A 504 17.07 -18.66 10.07
C GLU A 504 15.97 -18.66 9.00
N PRO A 505 16.28 -19.12 7.76
CA PRO A 505 15.27 -19.19 6.71
C PRO A 505 14.16 -20.19 7.06
N SER A 506 12.93 -19.85 6.77
CA SER A 506 11.81 -20.80 6.92
C SER A 506 11.90 -21.90 5.87
N LYS A 507 11.75 -23.16 6.32
CA LYS A 507 11.70 -24.32 5.42
C LYS A 507 10.35 -24.46 4.72
N LYS A 508 9.32 -23.78 5.21
CA LYS A 508 7.93 -23.90 4.71
C LYS A 508 7.59 -22.84 3.66
N GLU A 509 8.20 -21.68 3.76
CA GLU A 509 7.84 -20.55 2.94
C GLU A 509 9.10 -19.81 2.49
N LYS A 510 9.31 -19.76 1.17
CA LYS A 510 10.45 -19.04 0.57
C LYS A 510 10.28 -17.54 0.82
N GLY A 511 11.36 -16.87 1.22
CA GLY A 511 11.32 -15.43 1.52
C GLY A 511 10.78 -15.11 2.91
N SER A 512 10.63 -16.09 3.79
CA SER A 512 10.27 -15.87 5.19
C SER A 512 11.37 -16.38 6.14
N VAL A 513 11.40 -15.82 7.35
CA VAL A 513 12.40 -16.15 8.37
C VAL A 513 11.76 -16.49 9.72
N ILE A 514 12.51 -17.25 10.50
CA ILE A 514 12.19 -17.60 11.89
C ILE A 514 13.20 -16.91 12.79
N VAL A 515 12.71 -16.12 13.74
CA VAL A 515 13.55 -15.41 14.72
C VAL A 515 13.97 -16.35 15.83
N ASN A 516 15.28 -16.39 16.09
CA ASN A 516 15.88 -17.14 17.20
C ASN A 516 16.28 -16.22 18.37
N LYS A 517 16.62 -14.95 18.08
CA LYS A 517 17.01 -13.95 19.08
C LYS A 517 16.66 -12.53 18.59
N ALA A 518 16.29 -11.65 19.51
CA ALA A 518 16.05 -10.24 19.25
C ALA A 518 16.82 -9.36 20.26
N MET A 519 17.29 -8.21 19.81
CA MET A 519 17.93 -7.17 20.64
C MET A 519 17.40 -5.82 20.22
N GLN A 520 17.15 -4.93 21.15
CA GLN A 520 16.87 -3.52 20.85
C GLN A 520 18.18 -2.80 20.45
N ILE A 521 18.11 -1.94 19.43
CA ILE A 521 19.25 -1.14 18.92
C ILE A 521 18.89 0.33 18.85
#